data_023a91c21e54fae136a96e1b05590239
#
_entry.id   023a91c21e54fae136a96e1b05590239
#
_cell.length_a   1.000
_cell.length_b   1.000
_cell.length_c   1.000
_cell.angle_alpha   90.00
_cell.angle_beta   90.00
_cell.angle_gamma   90.00
#
_symmetry.space_group_name_H-M   'P 1'
#
loop_
_entity.id
_entity.type
_entity.pdbx_description
1 polymer ?
#
loop_
_entity_poly.entity_id
_entity_poly.type
_entity_poly.pdbx_seq_one_letter_code
_entity_poly.pdbx_strand_id
1 'polypeptide(L)'
;IAIILFTLVTKLLLFPFNYKTQKNAARMQLLQPKLNKLQKSFANNPTRLQEEQNKLYQEEGVNPMGSCLPAFIQMFLLFGVIDVVYKPIKHVLRLSKSVRMAAVEKASELAMQFKDVNEGKAIASNNLRHELLTMEVFDKHPEEFRNIGESFSELLREFSENFTIFGANLGKTPTLHPETWDKEAIILCAIPFLAGLSQLLVSFYSMYHQKKTNTDPQAGGGCMTAMMLFSPIMSIWIGFGVPAGVGFYWIWSSVVSFLVSLGLNCYFTHDRS
;
A
#
# COMPACT_ATOMS: atom_id res chain seq x y z
N ILE A 1 -9.83 13.33 1.92
CA ILE A 1 -11.07 12.66 2.37
C ILE A 1 -11.38 11.45 1.47
N ALA A 2 -11.37 11.56 0.13
CA ALA A 2 -11.70 10.48 -0.81
C ALA A 2 -10.89 9.19 -0.56
N ILE A 3 -9.55 9.28 -0.37
CA ILE A 3 -8.68 8.13 -0.10
C ILE A 3 -9.07 7.42 1.21
N ILE A 4 -9.44 8.19 2.24
CA ILE A 4 -9.88 7.64 3.53
C ILE A 4 -11.20 6.88 3.36
N LEU A 5 -12.20 7.50 2.71
CA LEU A 5 -13.49 6.86 2.43
C LEU A 5 -13.33 5.61 1.58
N PHE A 6 -12.51 5.66 0.52
CA PHE A 6 -12.18 4.50 -0.30
C PHE A 6 -11.56 3.38 0.54
N THR A 7 -10.63 3.72 1.44
CA THR A 7 -9.99 2.74 2.33
C THR A 7 -11.03 2.09 3.27
N LEU A 8 -11.93 2.88 3.86
CA LEU A 8 -12.97 2.37 4.75
C LEU A 8 -13.93 1.44 3.99
N VAL A 9 -14.43 1.86 2.83
CA VAL A 9 -15.34 1.06 2.00
C VAL A 9 -14.69 -0.27 1.58
N THR A 10 -13.46 -0.23 1.09
CA THR A 10 -12.73 -1.44 0.68
C THR A 10 -12.48 -2.38 1.86
N LYS A 11 -12.11 -1.87 3.03
CA LYS A 11 -11.93 -2.70 4.24
C LYS A 11 -13.25 -3.30 4.74
N LEU A 12 -14.35 -2.58 4.63
CA LEU A 12 -15.68 -3.08 4.96
C LEU A 12 -16.10 -4.22 4.02
N LEU A 13 -15.90 -4.06 2.71
CA LEU A 13 -16.17 -5.10 1.72
C LEU A 13 -15.29 -6.35 1.93
N LEU A 14 -14.04 -6.15 2.36
CA LEU A 14 -13.11 -7.24 2.66
C LEU A 14 -13.27 -7.82 4.06
N PHE A 15 -14.12 -7.25 4.91
CA PHE A 15 -14.30 -7.71 6.29
C PHE A 15 -14.63 -9.21 6.40
N PRO A 16 -15.57 -9.79 5.62
CA PRO A 16 -15.88 -11.22 5.72
C PRO A 16 -14.66 -12.11 5.35
N PHE A 17 -13.82 -11.67 4.43
CA PHE A 17 -12.57 -12.36 4.10
C PHE A 17 -11.56 -12.26 5.25
N ASN A 18 -11.40 -11.07 5.81
CA ASN A 18 -10.51 -10.84 6.96
C ASN A 18 -10.95 -11.67 8.17
N TYR A 19 -12.25 -11.75 8.45
CA TYR A 19 -12.79 -12.59 9.52
C TYR A 19 -12.41 -14.08 9.33
N LYS A 20 -12.66 -14.64 8.13
CA LYS A 20 -12.29 -16.03 7.81
C LYS A 20 -10.79 -16.28 7.97
N THR A 21 -9.96 -15.34 7.54
CA THR A 21 -8.50 -15.43 7.64
C THR A 21 -8.03 -15.36 9.08
N GLN A 22 -8.58 -14.44 9.88
CA GLN A 22 -8.28 -14.35 11.31
C GLN A 22 -8.68 -15.63 12.06
N LYS A 23 -9.86 -16.19 11.76
CA LYS A 23 -10.31 -17.46 12.32
C LYS A 23 -9.36 -18.60 11.95
N ASN A 24 -8.92 -18.68 10.69
CA ASN A 24 -7.95 -19.66 10.22
C ASN A 24 -6.59 -19.47 10.91
N ALA A 25 -6.12 -18.23 11.03
CA ALA A 25 -4.88 -17.90 11.73
C ALA A 25 -4.92 -18.29 13.22
N ALA A 26 -6.05 -18.07 13.90
CA ALA A 26 -6.23 -18.48 15.29
C ALA A 26 -6.18 -20.02 15.44
N ARG A 27 -6.77 -20.78 14.52
CA ARG A 27 -6.66 -22.26 14.49
C ARG A 27 -5.23 -22.71 14.23
N MET A 28 -4.53 -22.08 13.28
CA MET A 28 -3.12 -22.34 13.00
C MET A 28 -2.23 -22.15 14.23
N GLN A 29 -2.49 -21.11 15.05
CA GLN A 29 -1.77 -20.90 16.30
C GLN A 29 -1.95 -22.04 17.29
N LEU A 30 -3.15 -22.63 17.38
CA LEU A 30 -3.40 -23.79 18.24
C LEU A 30 -2.66 -25.06 17.78
N LEU A 31 -2.33 -25.15 16.50
CA LEU A 31 -1.58 -26.28 15.94
C LEU A 31 -0.06 -26.12 16.08
N GLN A 32 0.44 -24.92 16.43
CA GLN A 32 1.89 -24.68 16.55
C GLN A 32 2.63 -25.70 17.45
N PRO A 33 2.13 -26.08 18.65
CA PRO A 33 2.82 -27.07 19.47
C PRO A 33 2.96 -28.44 18.79
N LYS A 34 1.93 -28.86 18.00
CA LYS A 34 1.97 -30.11 17.22
C LYS A 34 2.98 -30.00 16.08
N LEU A 35 2.98 -28.88 15.36
CA LEU A 35 3.94 -28.59 14.28
C LEU A 35 5.37 -28.56 14.79
N ASN A 36 5.60 -27.98 15.96
CA ASN A 36 6.92 -27.94 16.59
C ASN A 36 7.44 -29.35 16.95
N LYS A 37 6.55 -30.23 17.43
CA LYS A 37 6.90 -31.64 17.68
C LYS A 37 7.29 -32.35 16.38
N LEU A 38 6.51 -32.17 15.30
CA LEU A 38 6.82 -32.75 13.99
C LEU A 38 8.18 -32.25 13.46
N GLN A 39 8.47 -30.96 13.57
CA GLN A 39 9.76 -30.39 13.16
C GLN A 39 10.93 -31.03 13.91
N LYS A 40 10.81 -31.21 15.23
CA LYS A 40 11.84 -31.89 16.04
C LYS A 40 11.98 -33.36 15.68
N SER A 41 10.88 -34.05 15.43
CA SER A 41 10.89 -35.51 15.11
C SER A 41 11.45 -35.81 13.71
N PHE A 42 11.24 -34.90 12.76
CA PHE A 42 11.64 -35.09 11.35
C PHE A 42 12.69 -34.08 10.87
N ALA A 43 13.51 -33.55 11.79
CA ALA A 43 14.51 -32.53 11.49
C ALA A 43 15.48 -32.91 10.37
N ASN A 44 15.81 -34.22 10.26
CA ASN A 44 16.75 -34.73 9.29
C ASN A 44 16.09 -35.25 7.98
N ASN A 45 14.76 -35.13 7.86
CA ASN A 45 14.04 -35.60 6.68
C ASN A 45 12.96 -34.55 6.26
N PRO A 46 13.34 -33.53 5.45
CA PRO A 46 12.43 -32.43 5.08
C PRO A 46 11.22 -32.93 4.28
N THR A 47 11.36 -33.97 3.44
CA THR A 47 10.26 -34.48 2.64
C THR A 47 9.18 -35.12 3.53
N ARG A 48 9.59 -35.94 4.49
CA ARG A 48 8.67 -36.56 5.43
C ARG A 48 8.04 -35.54 6.39
N LEU A 49 8.80 -34.54 6.79
CA LEU A 49 8.27 -33.44 7.57
C LEU A 49 7.13 -32.73 6.85
N GLN A 50 7.30 -32.43 5.56
CA GLN A 50 6.28 -31.77 4.76
C GLN A 50 5.02 -32.63 4.58
N GLU A 51 5.18 -33.93 4.38
CA GLU A 51 4.07 -34.91 4.28
C GLU A 51 3.25 -34.92 5.58
N GLU A 52 3.91 -35.06 6.73
CA GLU A 52 3.25 -35.12 8.03
C GLU A 52 2.62 -33.79 8.43
N GLN A 53 3.21 -32.66 8.06
CA GLN A 53 2.60 -31.35 8.21
C GLN A 53 1.33 -31.21 7.36
N ASN A 54 1.36 -31.66 6.10
CA ASN A 54 0.19 -31.63 5.22
C ASN A 54 -0.95 -32.51 5.74
N LYS A 55 -0.63 -33.70 6.26
CA LYS A 55 -1.63 -34.56 6.92
C LYS A 55 -2.25 -33.88 8.13
N LEU A 56 -1.43 -33.31 9.00
CA LEU A 56 -1.91 -32.58 10.18
C LEU A 56 -2.85 -31.42 9.79
N TYR A 57 -2.53 -30.66 8.73
CA TYR A 57 -3.39 -29.59 8.25
C TYR A 57 -4.72 -30.12 7.70
N GLN A 58 -4.72 -31.26 7.02
CA GLN A 58 -5.94 -31.89 6.51
C GLN A 58 -6.80 -32.45 7.64
N GLU A 59 -6.22 -33.13 8.62
CA GLU A 59 -6.93 -33.68 9.78
C GLU A 59 -7.61 -32.60 10.63
N GLU A 60 -6.94 -31.47 10.83
CA GLU A 60 -7.45 -30.35 11.63
C GLU A 60 -8.30 -29.36 10.81
N GLY A 61 -8.47 -29.59 9.50
CA GLY A 61 -9.29 -28.77 8.61
C GLY A 61 -8.78 -27.32 8.47
N VAL A 62 -7.46 -27.12 8.55
CA VAL A 62 -6.81 -25.82 8.48
C VAL A 62 -6.07 -25.67 7.16
N ASN A 63 -6.27 -24.55 6.49
CA ASN A 63 -5.59 -24.27 5.23
C ASN A 63 -4.48 -23.23 5.41
N PRO A 64 -3.19 -23.58 5.32
CA PRO A 64 -2.08 -22.64 5.43
C PRO A 64 -2.09 -21.57 4.34
N MET A 65 -2.58 -21.93 3.13
CA MET A 65 -2.71 -20.98 2.01
C MET A 65 -3.87 -19.98 2.20
N GLY A 66 -4.86 -20.30 3.03
CA GLY A 66 -5.99 -19.41 3.30
C GLY A 66 -5.59 -18.09 3.95
N SER A 67 -4.45 -18.04 4.62
CA SER A 67 -3.90 -16.83 5.23
C SER A 67 -3.28 -15.86 4.21
N CYS A 68 -2.93 -16.32 3.01
CA CYS A 68 -2.34 -15.48 1.96
C CYS A 68 -3.40 -14.78 1.09
N LEU A 69 -4.64 -15.27 1.06
CA LEU A 69 -5.70 -14.75 0.19
C LEU A 69 -5.94 -13.23 0.35
N PRO A 70 -6.03 -12.67 1.57
CA PRO A 70 -6.18 -11.22 1.73
C PRO A 70 -5.00 -10.42 1.17
N ALA A 71 -3.78 -10.96 1.24
CA ALA A 71 -2.60 -10.30 0.68
C ALA A 71 -2.70 -10.18 -0.84
N PHE A 72 -3.16 -11.23 -1.53
CA PHE A 72 -3.41 -11.18 -2.98
C PHE A 72 -4.48 -10.14 -3.33
N ILE A 73 -5.62 -10.14 -2.63
CA ILE A 73 -6.68 -9.15 -2.86
C ILE A 73 -6.14 -7.74 -2.60
N GLN A 74 -5.38 -7.54 -1.52
CA GLN A 74 -4.76 -6.26 -1.19
C GLN A 74 -3.78 -5.80 -2.28
N MET A 75 -3.05 -6.71 -2.92
CA MET A 75 -2.14 -6.40 -4.03
C MET A 75 -2.92 -5.90 -5.26
N PHE A 76 -4.03 -6.54 -5.64
CA PHE A 76 -4.88 -6.06 -6.74
C PHE A 76 -5.48 -4.68 -6.43
N LEU A 77 -5.94 -4.45 -5.20
CA LEU A 77 -6.42 -3.13 -4.77
C LEU A 77 -5.32 -2.08 -4.85
N LEU A 78 -4.09 -2.43 -4.44
CA LEU A 78 -2.95 -1.54 -4.53
C LEU A 78 -2.67 -1.12 -5.98
N PHE A 79 -2.67 -2.06 -6.93
CA PHE A 79 -2.51 -1.74 -8.35
C PHE A 79 -3.62 -0.82 -8.86
N GLY A 80 -4.87 -1.03 -8.42
CA GLY A 80 -5.97 -0.13 -8.73
C GLY A 80 -5.75 1.29 -8.19
N VAL A 81 -5.30 1.43 -6.94
CA VAL A 81 -4.97 2.74 -6.35
C VAL A 81 -3.81 3.40 -7.09
N ILE A 82 -2.77 2.63 -7.41
CA ILE A 82 -1.63 3.12 -8.18
C ILE A 82 -2.10 3.66 -9.53
N ASP A 83 -2.93 2.92 -10.29
CA ASP A 83 -3.42 3.39 -11.58
C ASP A 83 -4.25 4.67 -11.48
N VAL A 84 -5.09 4.82 -10.46
CA VAL A 84 -5.86 6.04 -10.20
C VAL A 84 -4.96 7.21 -9.84
N VAL A 85 -3.96 7.01 -8.99
CA VAL A 85 -3.04 8.07 -8.56
C VAL A 85 -2.12 8.51 -9.70
N TYR A 86 -1.67 7.57 -10.53
CA TYR A 86 -0.82 7.89 -11.68
C TYR A 86 -1.59 8.50 -12.87
N LYS A 87 -2.91 8.28 -12.95
CA LYS A 87 -3.76 8.76 -14.06
C LYS A 87 -4.97 9.55 -13.55
N PRO A 88 -4.75 10.66 -12.82
CA PRO A 88 -5.83 11.43 -12.23
C PRO A 88 -6.72 12.12 -13.29
N ILE A 89 -6.15 12.56 -14.41
CA ILE A 89 -6.89 13.22 -15.49
C ILE A 89 -7.90 12.24 -16.13
N LYS A 90 -7.51 10.97 -16.23
CA LYS A 90 -8.38 9.91 -16.75
C LYS A 90 -9.45 9.47 -15.75
N HIS A 91 -9.06 9.16 -14.51
CA HIS A 91 -9.93 8.46 -13.57
C HIS A 91 -10.74 9.40 -12.67
N VAL A 92 -10.17 10.54 -12.30
CA VAL A 92 -10.82 11.51 -11.42
C VAL A 92 -11.53 12.58 -12.23
N LEU A 93 -10.81 13.26 -13.12
CA LEU A 93 -11.39 14.32 -13.95
C LEU A 93 -12.22 13.77 -15.12
N ARG A 94 -12.07 12.49 -15.48
CA ARG A 94 -12.82 11.79 -16.53
C ARG A 94 -12.81 12.51 -17.88
N LEU A 95 -11.73 13.20 -18.20
CA LEU A 95 -11.60 13.92 -19.45
C LEU A 95 -11.47 12.97 -20.65
N SER A 96 -11.94 13.41 -21.81
CA SER A 96 -11.89 12.62 -23.05
C SER A 96 -10.44 12.26 -23.41
N LYS A 97 -10.28 11.18 -24.16
CA LYS A 97 -8.94 10.75 -24.62
C LYS A 97 -8.24 11.82 -25.46
N SER A 98 -8.99 12.56 -26.28
CA SER A 98 -8.45 13.63 -27.13
C SER A 98 -7.87 14.78 -26.28
N VAL A 99 -8.61 15.25 -25.29
CA VAL A 99 -8.15 16.32 -24.38
C VAL A 99 -6.93 15.87 -23.58
N ARG A 100 -6.93 14.64 -23.05
CA ARG A 100 -5.79 14.10 -22.31
C ARG A 100 -4.53 13.99 -23.18
N MET A 101 -4.66 13.50 -24.42
CA MET A 101 -3.53 13.38 -25.34
C MET A 101 -2.97 14.76 -25.71
N ALA A 102 -3.85 15.73 -26.02
CA ALA A 102 -3.43 17.11 -26.28
C ALA A 102 -2.72 17.74 -25.06
N ALA A 103 -3.20 17.49 -23.86
CA ALA A 103 -2.54 17.98 -22.64
C ALA A 103 -1.16 17.35 -22.42
N VAL A 104 -1.00 16.05 -22.65
CA VAL A 104 0.28 15.34 -22.54
C VAL A 104 1.26 15.82 -23.60
N GLU A 105 0.79 16.02 -24.83
CA GLU A 105 1.61 16.54 -25.94
C GLU A 105 2.11 17.96 -25.62
N LYS A 106 1.21 18.84 -25.21
CA LYS A 106 1.57 20.22 -24.80
C LYS A 106 2.55 20.22 -23.63
N ALA A 107 2.30 19.42 -22.60
CA ALA A 107 3.20 19.27 -21.47
C ALA A 107 4.59 18.74 -21.90
N SER A 108 4.64 17.85 -22.89
CA SER A 108 5.91 17.33 -23.44
C SER A 108 6.70 18.42 -24.17
N GLU A 109 6.04 19.27 -24.95
CA GLU A 109 6.67 20.42 -25.60
C GLU A 109 7.27 21.38 -24.57
N LEU A 110 6.47 21.76 -23.56
CA LEU A 110 6.88 22.68 -22.50
C LEU A 110 8.03 22.09 -21.65
N ALA A 111 7.98 20.79 -21.31
CA ALA A 111 9.05 20.13 -20.58
C ALA A 111 10.39 20.14 -21.35
N MET A 112 10.37 20.08 -22.69
CA MET A 112 11.56 20.24 -23.51
C MET A 112 12.04 21.69 -23.60
N GLN A 113 11.09 22.64 -23.56
CA GLN A 113 11.40 24.07 -23.61
C GLN A 113 11.95 24.58 -22.28
N PHE A 114 11.33 24.16 -21.18
CA PHE A 114 11.68 24.55 -19.81
C PHE A 114 12.35 23.38 -19.09
N LYS A 115 13.59 23.57 -18.64
CA LYS A 115 14.35 22.51 -17.97
C LYS A 115 13.98 22.27 -16.51
N ASP A 116 13.08 23.07 -15.97
CA ASP A 116 12.59 23.01 -14.59
C ASP A 116 11.60 21.84 -14.37
N VAL A 117 11.14 21.22 -15.45
CA VAL A 117 10.28 20.03 -15.38
C VAL A 117 10.91 18.89 -16.15
N ASN A 118 10.88 17.70 -15.56
CA ASN A 118 11.37 16.46 -16.16
C ASN A 118 12.78 16.58 -16.76
N GLU A 119 13.63 17.43 -16.19
CA GLU A 119 15.02 17.69 -16.63
C GLU A 119 15.12 18.09 -18.12
N GLY A 120 14.10 18.70 -18.69
CA GLY A 120 14.04 19.05 -20.10
C GLY A 120 13.84 17.88 -21.05
N LYS A 121 13.34 16.74 -20.56
CA LYS A 121 13.06 15.56 -21.39
C LYS A 121 11.59 15.51 -21.80
N ALA A 122 11.33 15.00 -23.01
CA ALA A 122 9.97 14.77 -23.48
C ALA A 122 9.18 13.81 -22.58
N ILE A 123 7.91 14.13 -22.36
CA ILE A 123 6.99 13.25 -21.61
C ILE A 123 6.42 12.22 -22.59
N ALA A 124 6.87 10.98 -22.48
CA ALA A 124 6.37 9.89 -23.32
C ALA A 124 4.95 9.49 -22.88
N SER A 125 4.03 9.38 -23.84
CA SER A 125 2.63 9.02 -23.59
C SER A 125 2.43 7.60 -23.04
N ASN A 126 3.43 6.72 -23.19
CA ASN A 126 3.47 5.38 -22.61
C ASN A 126 4.08 5.34 -21.19
N ASN A 127 4.61 6.46 -20.70
CA ASN A 127 5.10 6.55 -19.35
C ASN A 127 3.92 6.46 -18.35
N LEU A 128 4.04 5.59 -17.35
CA LEU A 128 3.00 5.45 -16.31
C LEU A 128 2.69 6.78 -15.60
N ARG A 129 3.67 7.68 -15.52
CA ARG A 129 3.58 8.98 -14.83
C ARG A 129 3.23 10.14 -15.74
N HIS A 130 2.90 9.92 -17.02
CA HIS A 130 2.68 11.00 -17.98
C HIS A 130 1.61 12.01 -17.53
N GLU A 131 0.52 11.58 -16.91
CA GLU A 131 -0.50 12.50 -16.41
C GLU A 131 -0.03 13.31 -15.20
N LEU A 132 0.73 12.70 -14.29
CA LEU A 132 1.32 13.41 -13.15
C LEU A 132 2.37 14.44 -13.60
N LEU A 133 3.22 14.07 -14.56
CA LEU A 133 4.17 15.01 -15.17
C LEU A 133 3.45 16.15 -15.90
N THR A 134 2.33 15.85 -16.58
CA THR A 134 1.48 16.89 -17.20
C THR A 134 0.95 17.87 -16.15
N MET A 135 0.52 17.38 -15.00
CA MET A 135 0.08 18.24 -13.90
C MET A 135 1.21 19.06 -13.31
N GLU A 136 2.40 18.49 -13.18
CA GLU A 136 3.59 19.21 -12.70
C GLU A 136 3.97 20.36 -13.66
N VAL A 137 3.89 20.13 -14.98
CA VAL A 137 4.07 21.20 -15.97
C VAL A 137 2.97 22.25 -15.88
N PHE A 138 1.73 21.83 -15.69
CA PHE A 138 0.60 22.73 -15.52
C PHE A 138 0.74 23.62 -14.27
N ASP A 139 1.15 23.04 -13.14
CA ASP A 139 1.33 23.80 -11.89
C ASP A 139 2.40 24.89 -12.03
N LYS A 140 3.43 24.68 -12.87
CA LYS A 140 4.50 25.66 -13.14
C LYS A 140 4.17 26.65 -14.25
N HIS A 141 3.44 26.24 -15.29
CA HIS A 141 3.14 26.99 -16.50
C HIS A 141 1.65 26.95 -16.88
N PRO A 142 0.71 27.35 -16.01
CA PRO A 142 -0.73 27.18 -16.23
C PRO A 142 -1.28 27.97 -17.42
N GLU A 143 -0.67 29.12 -17.75
CA GLU A 143 -1.07 29.98 -18.87
C GLU A 143 -0.91 29.31 -20.23
N GLU A 144 0.04 28.40 -20.38
CA GLU A 144 0.34 27.70 -21.62
C GLU A 144 -0.73 26.65 -22.02
N PHE A 145 -1.59 26.28 -21.06
CA PHE A 145 -2.64 25.28 -21.26
C PHE A 145 -4.02 25.88 -21.62
N ARG A 146 -4.15 27.21 -21.66
CA ARG A 146 -5.44 27.89 -21.97
C ARG A 146 -6.06 27.44 -23.29
N ASN A 147 -5.24 27.11 -24.27
CA ASN A 147 -5.69 26.69 -25.62
C ASN A 147 -6.27 25.26 -25.64
N ILE A 148 -6.09 24.46 -24.59
CA ILE A 148 -6.64 23.09 -24.52
C ILE A 148 -8.13 23.11 -24.15
N GLY A 149 -8.57 24.18 -23.45
CA GLY A 149 -9.96 24.43 -23.06
C GLY A 149 -10.03 25.14 -21.72
N GLU A 150 -10.89 26.11 -21.60
CA GLU A 150 -11.08 26.87 -20.34
C GLU A 150 -11.44 25.95 -19.17
N SER A 151 -12.36 25.01 -19.41
CA SER A 151 -12.75 24.02 -18.41
C SER A 151 -11.61 23.08 -17.99
N PHE A 152 -10.63 22.81 -18.86
CA PHE A 152 -9.49 21.95 -18.56
C PHE A 152 -8.60 22.59 -17.47
N SER A 153 -8.21 23.82 -17.66
CA SER A 153 -7.34 24.53 -16.71
C SER A 153 -8.01 24.73 -15.35
N GLU A 154 -9.31 25.01 -15.33
CA GLU A 154 -10.08 25.16 -14.09
C GLU A 154 -10.18 23.85 -13.31
N LEU A 155 -10.53 22.75 -14.00
CA LEU A 155 -10.62 21.41 -13.40
C LEU A 155 -9.27 20.89 -12.88
N LEU A 156 -8.17 21.14 -13.61
CA LEU A 156 -6.84 20.76 -13.14
C LEU A 156 -6.44 21.53 -11.88
N ARG A 157 -6.71 22.83 -11.85
CA ARG A 157 -6.39 23.67 -10.70
C ARG A 157 -7.19 23.25 -9.46
N GLU A 158 -8.51 23.07 -9.61
CA GLU A 158 -9.36 22.57 -8.53
C GLU A 158 -8.90 21.21 -8.02
N PHE A 159 -8.50 20.32 -8.94
CA PHE A 159 -7.98 19.01 -8.56
C PHE A 159 -6.65 19.12 -7.80
N SER A 160 -5.70 19.91 -8.31
CA SER A 160 -4.39 20.11 -7.67
C SER A 160 -4.53 20.67 -6.25
N GLU A 161 -5.41 21.67 -6.06
CA GLU A 161 -5.73 22.22 -4.74
C GLU A 161 -6.34 21.14 -3.80
N ASN A 162 -7.29 20.35 -4.30
CA ASN A 162 -7.95 19.28 -3.53
C ASN A 162 -7.05 18.05 -3.29
N PHE A 163 -6.02 17.84 -4.11
CA PHE A 163 -5.05 16.76 -3.97
C PHE A 163 -3.88 17.11 -3.05
N THR A 164 -3.95 18.28 -2.43
CA THR A 164 -2.97 18.80 -1.49
C THR A 164 -3.44 18.56 -0.05
N ILE A 165 -2.57 17.99 0.80
CA ILE A 165 -2.85 17.77 2.23
C ILE A 165 -1.74 18.43 3.05
N PHE A 166 -2.12 19.27 4.02
CA PHE A 166 -1.21 20.05 4.86
C PHE A 166 -0.22 20.93 4.09
N GLY A 167 -0.52 21.24 2.83
CA GLY A 167 0.35 22.02 1.93
C GLY A 167 1.31 21.17 1.10
N ALA A 168 1.14 19.85 1.08
CA ALA A 168 1.93 18.94 0.25
C ALA A 168 1.05 18.28 -0.83
N ASN A 169 1.46 18.38 -2.09
CA ASN A 169 0.78 17.76 -3.22
C ASN A 169 1.07 16.24 -3.24
N LEU A 170 0.03 15.44 -3.04
CA LEU A 170 0.12 13.98 -2.98
C LEU A 170 0.47 13.31 -4.32
N GLY A 171 0.43 14.03 -5.43
CA GLY A 171 0.89 13.55 -6.74
C GLY A 171 2.41 13.51 -6.86
N LYS A 172 3.13 14.29 -6.04
CA LYS A 172 4.59 14.31 -6.05
C LYS A 172 5.17 13.05 -5.43
N THR A 173 6.32 12.61 -5.95
CA THR A 173 7.07 11.49 -5.39
C THR A 173 7.99 12.00 -4.29
N PRO A 174 7.96 11.41 -3.08
CA PRO A 174 8.87 11.76 -2.01
C PRO A 174 10.33 11.56 -2.42
N THR A 175 11.22 12.43 -1.97
CA THR A 175 12.67 12.31 -2.19
C THR A 175 13.44 12.56 -0.90
N LEU A 176 14.58 11.88 -0.75
CA LEU A 176 15.50 12.11 0.36
C LEU A 176 16.48 13.27 0.09
N HIS A 177 16.54 13.73 -1.17
CA HIS A 177 17.44 14.79 -1.60
C HIS A 177 16.63 15.86 -2.36
N PRO A 178 15.74 16.62 -1.66
CA PRO A 178 15.06 17.74 -2.30
C PRO A 178 16.04 18.89 -2.54
N GLU A 179 15.78 19.70 -3.56
CA GLU A 179 16.60 20.89 -3.83
C GLU A 179 16.54 21.89 -2.65
N THR A 180 15.35 22.01 -2.03
CA THR A 180 15.12 22.82 -0.83
C THR A 180 14.30 22.03 0.19
N TRP A 181 14.65 22.15 1.48
CA TRP A 181 13.89 21.57 2.58
C TRP A 181 12.77 22.53 3.03
N ASP A 182 11.80 22.75 2.16
CA ASP A 182 10.60 23.49 2.49
C ASP A 182 9.58 22.62 3.25
N LYS A 183 8.45 23.24 3.63
CA LYS A 183 7.40 22.53 4.36
C LYS A 183 6.81 21.35 3.55
N GLU A 184 6.67 21.53 2.23
CA GLU A 184 6.15 20.49 1.34
C GLU A 184 7.10 19.28 1.30
N ALA A 185 8.40 19.50 1.07
CA ALA A 185 9.41 18.46 1.01
C ALA A 185 9.49 17.63 2.30
N ILE A 186 9.40 18.30 3.46
CA ILE A 186 9.40 17.65 4.78
C ILE A 186 8.18 16.72 4.92
N ILE A 187 6.98 17.21 4.58
CA ILE A 187 5.76 16.42 4.68
C ILE A 187 5.80 15.22 3.72
N LEU A 188 6.21 15.45 2.47
CA LEU A 188 6.33 14.38 1.48
C LEU A 188 7.33 13.32 1.93
N CYS A 189 8.50 13.71 2.42
CA CYS A 189 9.52 12.81 2.95
C CYS A 189 9.02 12.01 4.17
N ALA A 190 8.20 12.60 5.03
CA ALA A 190 7.65 11.94 6.20
C ALA A 190 6.66 10.80 5.87
N ILE A 191 5.93 10.89 4.74
CA ILE A 191 4.89 9.92 4.38
C ILE A 191 5.40 8.48 4.28
N PRO A 192 6.50 8.16 3.56
CA PRO A 192 7.05 6.79 3.52
C PRO A 192 7.44 6.26 4.90
N PHE A 193 8.04 7.10 5.75
CA PHE A 193 8.40 6.71 7.12
C PHE A 193 7.16 6.44 7.98
N LEU A 194 6.12 7.28 7.88
CA LEU A 194 4.86 7.07 8.58
C LEU A 194 4.14 5.80 8.09
N ALA A 195 4.19 5.51 6.79
CA ALA A 195 3.65 4.27 6.24
C ALA A 195 4.38 3.05 6.80
N GLY A 196 5.71 3.05 6.81
CA GLY A 196 6.51 1.98 7.40
C GLY A 196 6.28 1.84 8.92
N LEU A 197 6.22 2.96 9.65
CA LEU A 197 5.95 2.95 11.09
C LEU A 197 4.55 2.39 11.41
N SER A 198 3.53 2.79 10.68
CA SER A 198 2.17 2.26 10.85
C SER A 198 2.13 0.75 10.63
N GLN A 199 2.88 0.25 9.66
CA GLN A 199 2.98 -1.18 9.37
C GLN A 199 3.81 -1.93 10.41
N LEU A 200 4.87 -1.31 10.94
CA LEU A 200 5.62 -1.84 12.09
C LEU A 200 4.73 -2.05 13.30
N LEU A 201 3.89 -1.07 13.64
CA LEU A 201 2.95 -1.19 14.76
C LEU A 201 2.00 -2.38 14.58
N VAL A 202 1.45 -2.58 13.39
CA VAL A 202 0.62 -3.76 13.07
C VAL A 202 1.41 -5.06 13.24
N SER A 203 2.65 -5.10 12.74
CA SER A 203 3.53 -6.26 12.83
C SER A 203 3.88 -6.59 14.28
N PHE A 204 4.27 -5.61 15.08
CA PHE A 204 4.56 -5.80 16.51
C PHE A 204 3.33 -6.28 17.30
N TYR A 205 2.16 -5.70 17.02
CA TYR A 205 0.92 -6.16 17.63
C TYR A 205 0.62 -7.63 17.31
N SER A 206 0.74 -8.02 16.04
CA SER A 206 0.56 -9.41 15.60
C SER A 206 1.57 -10.35 16.26
N MET A 207 2.85 -9.95 16.33
CA MET A 207 3.90 -10.74 16.99
C MET A 207 3.65 -10.89 18.50
N TYR A 208 3.24 -9.82 19.15
CA TYR A 208 2.92 -9.85 20.59
C TYR A 208 1.80 -10.87 20.90
N HIS A 209 0.72 -10.83 20.11
CA HIS A 209 -0.38 -11.79 20.27
C HIS A 209 0.05 -13.24 19.95
N GLN A 210 0.89 -13.45 18.94
CA GLN A 210 1.42 -14.78 18.61
C GLN A 210 2.30 -15.32 19.74
N LYS A 211 3.19 -14.51 20.32
CA LYS A 211 4.06 -14.93 21.43
C LYS A 211 3.26 -15.30 22.69
N LYS A 212 2.18 -14.61 22.97
CA LYS A 212 1.33 -14.90 24.15
C LYS A 212 0.62 -16.26 24.01
N THR A 213 0.42 -16.74 22.79
CA THR A 213 -0.26 -18.02 22.51
C THR A 213 0.72 -19.18 22.32
N ASN A 214 1.99 -18.90 21.97
CA ASN A 214 3.02 -19.91 21.71
C ASN A 214 4.00 -20.00 22.86
N THR A 215 4.07 -21.20 23.48
CA THR A 215 4.97 -21.51 24.60
C THR A 215 6.41 -21.82 24.18
N ASP A 216 6.69 -22.00 22.88
CA ASP A 216 8.01 -22.40 22.37
C ASP A 216 8.51 -21.44 21.27
N PRO A 217 9.44 -20.51 21.57
CA PRO A 217 9.87 -19.47 20.63
C PRO A 217 10.75 -19.97 19.47
N GLN A 218 11.25 -21.20 19.54
CA GLN A 218 12.34 -21.68 18.66
C GLN A 218 11.91 -22.40 17.39
N ALA A 219 10.67 -22.84 17.28
CA ALA A 219 10.25 -23.67 16.15
C ALA A 219 9.44 -22.88 15.12
N GLY A 220 10.06 -22.55 14.01
CA GLY A 220 9.41 -21.92 12.84
C GLY A 220 9.31 -20.40 12.87
N GLY A 221 9.72 -19.75 13.97
CA GLY A 221 9.56 -18.32 14.17
C GLY A 221 10.49 -17.43 13.35
N GLY A 222 11.67 -17.91 12.97
CA GLY A 222 12.69 -17.05 12.35
C GLY A 222 12.29 -16.48 10.99
N CYS A 223 11.86 -17.32 10.07
CA CYS A 223 11.49 -16.91 8.72
C CYS A 223 10.22 -16.04 8.72
N MET A 224 9.18 -16.44 9.47
CA MET A 224 7.93 -15.68 9.56
C MET A 224 8.13 -14.33 10.25
N THR A 225 8.92 -14.30 11.33
CA THR A 225 9.32 -13.07 12.01
C THR A 225 10.15 -12.15 11.10
N ALA A 226 11.09 -12.71 10.34
CA ALA A 226 11.88 -11.97 9.38
C ALA A 226 10.99 -11.36 8.28
N MET A 227 10.04 -12.11 7.72
CA MET A 227 9.08 -11.59 6.74
C MET A 227 8.21 -10.46 7.31
N MET A 228 7.76 -10.59 8.56
CA MET A 228 6.96 -9.55 9.22
C MET A 228 7.74 -8.25 9.45
N LEU A 229 9.05 -8.34 9.72
CA LEU A 229 9.92 -7.17 9.89
C LEU A 229 10.42 -6.61 8.56
N PHE A 230 10.55 -7.46 7.54
CA PHE A 230 10.97 -7.04 6.20
C PHE A 230 9.90 -6.17 5.50
N SER A 231 8.61 -6.48 5.72
CA SER A 231 7.49 -5.77 5.10
C SER A 231 7.49 -4.24 5.35
N PRO A 232 7.67 -3.72 6.59
CA PRO A 232 7.76 -2.28 6.84
C PRO A 232 8.95 -1.60 6.15
N ILE A 233 10.11 -2.27 6.10
CA ILE A 233 11.31 -1.75 5.44
C ILE A 233 11.05 -1.61 3.94
N MET A 234 10.46 -2.64 3.33
CA MET A 234 10.06 -2.61 1.92
C MET A 234 9.02 -1.52 1.64
N SER A 235 8.08 -1.28 2.57
CA SER A 235 7.10 -0.21 2.43
C SER A 235 7.72 1.18 2.42
N ILE A 236 8.75 1.43 3.25
CA ILE A 236 9.50 2.67 3.21
C ILE A 236 10.23 2.82 1.87
N TRP A 237 10.95 1.78 1.45
CA TRP A 237 11.71 1.81 0.21
C TRP A 237 10.82 2.05 -1.02
N ILE A 238 9.71 1.30 -1.15
CA ILE A 238 8.75 1.48 -2.24
C ILE A 238 8.08 2.85 -2.15
N GLY A 239 7.82 3.35 -0.94
CA GLY A 239 7.18 4.65 -0.70
C GLY A 239 7.94 5.83 -1.29
N PHE A 240 9.27 5.74 -1.43
CA PHE A 240 10.09 6.72 -2.15
C PHE A 240 10.06 6.56 -3.69
N GLY A 241 9.55 5.44 -4.20
CA GLY A 241 9.41 5.18 -5.63
C GLY A 241 8.04 5.49 -6.21
N VAL A 242 7.04 5.78 -5.36
CA VAL A 242 5.65 6.02 -5.77
C VAL A 242 5.17 7.39 -5.30
N PRO A 243 4.12 7.97 -5.93
CA PRO A 243 3.53 9.22 -5.47
C PRO A 243 3.07 9.14 -4.01
N ALA A 244 3.19 10.24 -3.28
CA ALA A 244 2.85 10.33 -1.85
C ALA A 244 1.40 9.89 -1.53
N GLY A 245 0.47 10.04 -2.47
CA GLY A 245 -0.91 9.57 -2.35
C GLY A 245 -1.04 8.06 -2.11
N VAL A 246 -0.14 7.25 -2.70
CA VAL A 246 -0.09 5.81 -2.46
C VAL A 246 0.41 5.52 -1.04
N GLY A 247 1.46 6.22 -0.58
CA GLY A 247 1.95 6.13 0.79
C GLY A 247 0.89 6.54 1.81
N PHE A 248 0.14 7.60 1.53
CA PHE A 248 -0.97 8.06 2.36
C PHE A 248 -2.09 7.00 2.45
N TYR A 249 -2.43 6.35 1.33
CA TYR A 249 -3.34 5.19 1.34
C TYR A 249 -2.81 4.05 2.22
N TRP A 250 -1.51 3.75 2.18
CA TRP A 250 -0.91 2.70 3.01
C TRP A 250 -1.01 3.00 4.50
N ILE A 251 -0.79 4.24 4.93
CA ILE A 251 -0.96 4.65 6.32
C ILE A 251 -2.38 4.33 6.79
N TRP A 252 -3.40 4.82 6.06
CA TRP A 252 -4.80 4.60 6.42
C TRP A 252 -5.22 3.13 6.34
N SER A 253 -4.73 2.40 5.34
CA SER A 253 -4.97 0.96 5.20
C SER A 253 -4.41 0.19 6.41
N SER A 254 -3.22 0.56 6.90
CA SER A 254 -2.60 -0.04 8.09
C SER A 254 -3.37 0.30 9.36
N VAL A 255 -3.75 1.56 9.54
CA VAL A 255 -4.55 2.00 10.71
C VAL A 255 -5.88 1.25 10.78
N VAL A 256 -6.63 1.20 9.68
CA VAL A 256 -7.92 0.47 9.64
C VAL A 256 -7.72 -1.03 9.85
N SER A 257 -6.67 -1.63 9.26
CA SER A 257 -6.34 -3.04 9.50
C SER A 257 -6.02 -3.33 10.95
N PHE A 258 -5.31 -2.43 11.62
CA PHE A 258 -5.00 -2.52 13.04
C PHE A 258 -6.29 -2.50 13.89
N LEU A 259 -7.19 -1.56 13.63
CA LEU A 259 -8.47 -1.46 14.34
C LEU A 259 -9.34 -2.71 14.13
N VAL A 260 -9.41 -3.23 12.91
CA VAL A 260 -10.12 -4.48 12.61
C VAL A 260 -9.50 -5.66 13.35
N SER A 261 -8.17 -5.75 13.38
CA SER A 261 -7.47 -6.82 14.10
C SER A 261 -7.67 -6.74 15.61
N LEU A 262 -7.68 -5.53 16.17
CA LEU A 262 -8.03 -5.31 17.60
C LEU A 262 -9.44 -5.83 17.91
N GLY A 263 -10.43 -5.39 17.14
CA GLY A 263 -11.83 -5.79 17.33
C GLY A 263 -12.02 -7.31 17.22
N LEU A 264 -11.45 -7.94 16.20
CA LEU A 264 -11.55 -9.39 16.01
C LEU A 264 -10.82 -10.17 17.10
N ASN A 265 -9.65 -9.71 17.55
CA ASN A 265 -8.93 -10.37 18.64
C ASN A 265 -9.71 -10.26 19.97
N CYS A 266 -10.30 -9.11 20.27
CA CYS A 266 -11.18 -8.96 21.43
C CYS A 266 -12.38 -9.92 21.36
N TYR A 267 -13.03 -10.01 20.21
CA TYR A 267 -14.15 -10.94 19.98
C TYR A 267 -13.74 -12.41 20.20
N PHE A 268 -12.66 -12.86 19.56
CA PHE A 268 -12.20 -14.25 19.70
C PHE A 268 -11.62 -14.59 21.07
N THR A 269 -11.14 -13.60 21.84
CA THR A 269 -10.67 -13.83 23.22
C THR A 269 -11.85 -14.01 24.17
N HIS A 270 -12.92 -13.26 23.98
CA HIS A 270 -14.14 -13.38 24.79
C HIS A 270 -14.88 -14.71 24.55
N ASP A 271 -14.85 -15.24 23.33
CA ASP A 271 -15.49 -16.52 22.96
C ASP A 271 -14.73 -17.76 23.54
N ARG A 272 -13.55 -17.55 24.17
CA ARG A 272 -12.73 -18.58 24.82
C ARG A 272 -12.86 -18.59 26.35
N SER A 273 -13.55 -17.63 26.93
CA SER A 273 -13.86 -17.58 28.36
C SER A 273 -15.25 -18.12 28.64
#